data_9ba9d558563b7661e9bd835675b3679a
#
_entry.id   9ba9d558563b7661e9bd835675b3679a
#
_cell.length_a   1.000
_cell.length_b   1.000
_cell.length_c   1.000
_cell.angle_alpha   90.00
_cell.angle_beta   90.00
_cell.angle_gamma   90.00
#
_symmetry.space_group_name_H-M   'P 1'
#
loop_
_entity.id
_entity.type
_entity.pdbx_description
1 polymer ?
#
loop_
_entity_poly.entity_id
_entity_poly.type
_entity_poly.pdbx_seq_one_letter_code
_entity_poly.pdbx_strand_id
1 'polypeptide(L)'
;MKKVVIALSVVVALFAAGGVAINYISAKDVKISPAVSTVVNDIKSSDKKEDVFPEFYKGIYLTVESANNMNKLKVLVENAKQAGLNSFVMDVQSSKYAKCIVPAENVQFVKDSGIHPIARVVIFPDGLKDWPVSEEYIKDKIDIAESACKNGFREIQFDYIRFNDSSRNKHVKVQERYAFIEGFITRTKKQLEQYNAKFGADIFGRIPLNVDDVIGQKMESMDKVVDVICPMAYPSHYTWSKKLMKDPYFTVLTTSKRAKERTKNAQIVSWIQAFKM
;
A
#
# COMPACT_ATOMS: atom_id res chain seq x y z
N MET A 1 -12.97 -28.41 25.67
CA MET A 1 -12.18 -27.81 24.56
C MET A 1 -11.68 -28.94 23.68
N LYS A 2 -12.31 -29.16 22.52
CA LYS A 2 -11.90 -30.21 21.56
C LYS A 2 -10.82 -29.65 20.66
N LYS A 3 -9.60 -30.23 20.72
CA LYS A 3 -8.52 -29.95 19.77
C LYS A 3 -8.87 -30.57 18.42
N VAL A 4 -9.05 -29.74 17.38
CA VAL A 4 -9.15 -30.20 16.00
C VAL A 4 -7.74 -30.47 15.51
N VAL A 5 -7.41 -31.73 15.25
CA VAL A 5 -6.16 -32.14 14.61
C VAL A 5 -6.44 -32.23 13.11
N ILE A 6 -5.86 -31.32 12.33
CA ILE A 6 -5.88 -31.40 10.87
C ILE A 6 -4.77 -32.36 10.43
N ALA A 7 -5.18 -33.52 9.92
CA ALA A 7 -4.26 -34.49 9.34
C ALA A 7 -3.98 -34.08 7.88
N LEU A 8 -2.71 -33.71 7.60
CA LEU A 8 -2.23 -33.47 6.25
C LEU A 8 -1.78 -34.80 5.64
N SER A 9 -2.53 -35.29 4.67
CA SER A 9 -2.19 -36.53 3.95
C SER A 9 -1.31 -36.20 2.74
N VAL A 10 -0.05 -36.62 2.76
CA VAL A 10 0.85 -36.52 1.61
C VAL A 10 0.77 -37.82 0.82
N VAL A 11 0.34 -37.77 -0.44
CA VAL A 11 0.34 -38.90 -1.38
C VAL A 11 1.65 -38.88 -2.15
N VAL A 12 2.49 -39.89 -1.92
CA VAL A 12 3.69 -40.13 -2.75
C VAL A 12 3.37 -41.27 -3.73
N ALA A 13 3.30 -40.94 -5.01
CA ALA A 13 3.16 -41.94 -6.08
C ALA A 13 4.55 -42.35 -6.60
N LEU A 14 4.91 -43.62 -6.39
CA LEU A 14 6.08 -44.24 -7.02
C LEU A 14 5.58 -45.07 -8.21
N PHE A 15 5.99 -44.70 -9.40
CA PHE A 15 5.78 -45.50 -10.62
C PHE A 15 6.89 -46.57 -10.73
N ALA A 16 6.53 -47.84 -10.56
CA ALA A 16 7.31 -48.97 -11.02
C ALA A 16 6.51 -49.69 -12.10
N ALA A 17 7.22 -50.14 -13.15
CA ALA A 17 6.60 -50.77 -14.30
C ALA A 17 5.83 -52.02 -13.85
N GLY A 18 4.48 -52.01 -14.03
CA GLY A 18 3.66 -53.21 -13.97
C GLY A 18 2.66 -53.36 -12.83
N GLY A 19 2.25 -52.36 -12.15
CA GLY A 19 1.16 -52.47 -11.18
C GLY A 19 0.99 -51.28 -10.24
N VAL A 20 -0.22 -50.77 -10.07
CA VAL A 20 -0.52 -49.71 -9.12
C VAL A 20 -0.91 -50.31 -7.78
N ALA A 21 -0.02 -50.26 -6.79
CA ALA A 21 -0.36 -50.55 -5.40
C ALA A 21 -0.43 -49.24 -4.62
N ILE A 22 -1.61 -48.89 -4.13
CA ILE A 22 -1.78 -47.73 -3.25
C ILE A 22 -1.66 -48.20 -1.80
N ASN A 23 -0.51 -47.92 -1.17
CA ASN A 23 -0.35 -48.16 0.25
C ASN A 23 -0.54 -46.85 1.01
N TYR A 24 -1.50 -46.85 1.95
CA TYR A 24 -1.67 -45.75 2.93
C TYR A 24 -0.66 -45.91 4.06
N ILE A 25 0.30 -44.99 4.17
CA ILE A 25 1.24 -44.93 5.29
C ILE A 25 0.76 -43.88 6.28
N SER A 26 0.62 -44.27 7.55
CA SER A 26 0.29 -43.34 8.63
C SER A 26 1.44 -42.34 8.85
N ALA A 27 1.09 -41.07 9.06
CA ALA A 27 2.07 -39.97 9.25
C ALA A 27 3.03 -40.17 10.45
N LYS A 28 2.84 -41.20 11.28
CA LYS A 28 3.70 -41.51 12.43
C LYS A 28 4.94 -42.34 12.08
N ASP A 29 4.99 -42.97 10.92
CA ASP A 29 6.03 -43.96 10.60
C ASP A 29 7.03 -43.49 9.53
N VAL A 30 6.93 -42.23 9.05
CA VAL A 30 7.82 -41.71 8.01
C VAL A 30 9.06 -41.10 8.66
N LYS A 31 10.15 -41.85 8.72
CA LYS A 31 11.48 -41.30 8.99
C LYS A 31 11.98 -40.58 7.72
N ILE A 32 11.89 -39.25 7.71
CA ILE A 32 12.42 -38.43 6.62
C ILE A 32 13.96 -38.51 6.68
N SER A 33 14.60 -38.98 5.61
CA SER A 33 16.08 -38.98 5.47
C SER A 33 16.59 -37.52 5.54
N PRO A 34 17.78 -37.27 6.14
CA PRO A 34 18.36 -35.92 6.16
C PRO A 34 18.47 -35.26 4.77
N ALA A 35 18.75 -36.06 3.72
CA ALA A 35 18.79 -35.57 2.34
C ALA A 35 17.44 -35.04 1.83
N VAL A 36 16.32 -35.67 2.21
CA VAL A 36 14.96 -35.20 1.85
C VAL A 36 14.60 -33.96 2.65
N SER A 37 15.02 -33.88 3.92
CA SER A 37 14.83 -32.68 4.76
C SER A 37 15.56 -31.47 4.17
N THR A 38 16.78 -31.65 3.66
CA THR A 38 17.53 -30.56 2.99
C THR A 38 16.82 -30.09 1.71
N VAL A 39 16.39 -31.04 0.85
CA VAL A 39 15.66 -30.71 -0.38
C VAL A 39 14.32 -30.01 -0.09
N VAL A 40 13.57 -30.42 0.94
CA VAL A 40 12.32 -29.76 1.33
C VAL A 40 12.58 -28.37 1.92
N ASN A 41 13.70 -28.17 2.64
CA ASN A 41 14.11 -26.87 3.12
C ASN A 41 14.61 -25.98 1.97
N ASP A 42 15.34 -26.53 1.01
CA ASP A 42 15.78 -25.82 -0.21
C ASP A 42 14.59 -25.44 -1.11
N ILE A 43 13.54 -26.28 -1.21
CA ILE A 43 12.29 -25.91 -1.91
C ILE A 43 11.51 -24.84 -1.13
N LYS A 44 11.60 -24.80 0.19
CA LYS A 44 11.02 -23.71 1.00
C LYS A 44 11.88 -22.44 0.99
N SER A 45 13.16 -22.54 0.72
CA SER A 45 14.09 -21.41 0.58
C SER A 45 14.23 -20.92 -0.87
N SER A 46 13.69 -21.68 -1.87
CA SER A 46 13.75 -21.28 -3.26
C SER A 46 12.83 -20.08 -3.51
N ASP A 47 13.47 -18.94 -3.68
CA ASP A 47 12.99 -17.76 -4.41
C ASP A 47 11.75 -17.03 -3.87
N LYS A 48 11.74 -16.62 -2.60
CA LYS A 48 11.16 -15.33 -2.29
C LYS A 48 12.12 -14.28 -2.88
N LYS A 49 11.90 -13.88 -4.16
CA LYS A 49 12.47 -12.63 -4.65
C LYS A 49 12.17 -11.57 -3.61
N GLU A 50 13.21 -11.00 -3.01
CA GLU A 50 13.05 -9.85 -2.11
C GLU A 50 12.25 -8.79 -2.84
N ASP A 51 11.23 -8.22 -2.20
CA ASP A 51 10.42 -7.17 -2.80
C ASP A 51 11.31 -5.94 -3.03
N VAL A 52 11.65 -5.66 -4.28
CA VAL A 52 12.51 -4.54 -4.67
C VAL A 52 11.65 -3.29 -4.78
N PHE A 53 11.92 -2.32 -3.92
CA PHE A 53 11.27 -1.01 -3.98
C PHE A 53 12.05 -0.09 -4.92
N PRO A 54 11.38 0.74 -5.74
CA PRO A 54 12.06 1.69 -6.60
C PRO A 54 12.86 2.73 -5.79
N GLU A 55 14.10 2.99 -6.18
CA GLU A 55 14.85 4.13 -5.65
C GLU A 55 14.25 5.47 -6.10
N PHE A 56 13.72 5.47 -7.32
CA PHE A 56 13.03 6.60 -7.92
C PHE A 56 11.71 6.16 -8.54
N TYR A 57 10.60 6.68 -8.04
CA TYR A 57 9.26 6.34 -8.51
C TYR A 57 8.89 7.12 -9.76
N LYS A 58 8.49 6.40 -10.81
CA LYS A 58 7.85 6.91 -12.02
C LYS A 58 6.55 6.12 -12.20
N GLY A 59 5.45 6.66 -11.72
CA GLY A 59 4.22 5.91 -11.65
C GLY A 59 3.00 6.63 -12.18
N ILE A 60 1.94 5.86 -12.34
CA ILE A 60 0.60 6.34 -12.62
C ILE A 60 -0.41 5.76 -11.63
N TYR A 61 -1.52 6.46 -11.46
CA TYR A 61 -2.67 6.00 -10.72
C TYR A 61 -3.59 5.14 -11.59
N LEU A 62 -4.08 4.04 -11.03
CA LEU A 62 -5.08 3.17 -11.63
C LEU A 62 -6.35 3.12 -10.77
N THR A 63 -7.49 3.37 -11.42
CA THR A 63 -8.79 3.17 -10.78
C THR A 63 -9.00 1.70 -10.44
N VAL A 64 -9.89 1.43 -9.49
CA VAL A 64 -10.29 0.06 -9.11
C VAL A 64 -10.73 -0.77 -10.31
N GLU A 65 -11.44 -0.18 -11.25
CA GLU A 65 -11.87 -0.87 -12.47
C GLU A 65 -10.68 -1.31 -13.33
N SER A 66 -9.70 -0.42 -13.51
CA SER A 66 -8.48 -0.73 -14.28
C SER A 66 -7.62 -1.78 -13.56
N ALA A 67 -7.48 -1.67 -12.23
CA ALA A 67 -6.71 -2.60 -11.41
C ALA A 67 -7.31 -4.02 -11.38
N ASN A 68 -8.64 -4.15 -11.48
CA ASN A 68 -9.33 -5.44 -11.49
C ASN A 68 -9.42 -6.09 -12.87
N ASN A 69 -9.19 -5.35 -13.95
CA ASN A 69 -9.36 -5.87 -15.31
C ASN A 69 -8.01 -6.29 -15.89
N MET A 70 -7.74 -7.61 -15.94
CA MET A 70 -6.49 -8.16 -16.46
C MET A 70 -6.19 -7.71 -17.90
N ASN A 71 -7.20 -7.60 -18.78
CA ASN A 71 -6.97 -7.17 -20.15
C ASN A 71 -6.53 -5.69 -20.22
N LYS A 72 -7.15 -4.82 -19.40
CA LYS A 72 -6.69 -3.42 -19.27
C LYS A 72 -5.28 -3.36 -18.65
N LEU A 73 -4.99 -4.16 -17.62
CA LEU A 73 -3.67 -4.20 -16.99
C LEU A 73 -2.56 -4.59 -17.98
N LYS A 74 -2.81 -5.58 -18.85
CA LYS A 74 -1.83 -5.97 -19.88
C LYS A 74 -1.46 -4.79 -20.79
N VAL A 75 -2.46 -4.03 -21.25
CA VAL A 75 -2.23 -2.85 -22.09
C VAL A 75 -1.51 -1.74 -21.32
N LEU A 76 -1.92 -1.51 -20.07
CA LEU A 76 -1.31 -0.47 -19.22
C LEU A 76 0.14 -0.81 -18.88
N VAL A 77 0.45 -2.07 -18.60
CA VAL A 77 1.82 -2.55 -18.34
C VAL A 77 2.70 -2.34 -19.57
N GLU A 78 2.23 -2.71 -20.74
CA GLU A 78 2.99 -2.51 -21.99
C GLU A 78 3.27 -1.03 -22.24
N ASN A 79 2.26 -0.17 -22.14
CA ASN A 79 2.42 1.27 -22.30
C ASN A 79 3.35 1.86 -21.21
N ALA A 80 3.26 1.38 -19.97
CA ALA A 80 4.11 1.81 -18.88
C ALA A 80 5.59 1.49 -19.15
N LYS A 81 5.88 0.27 -19.63
CA LYS A 81 7.24 -0.14 -20.01
C LYS A 81 7.80 0.76 -21.13
N GLN A 82 7.01 1.00 -22.17
CA GLN A 82 7.40 1.89 -23.27
C GLN A 82 7.67 3.31 -22.79
N ALA A 83 6.91 3.80 -21.81
CA ALA A 83 7.09 5.12 -21.20
C ALA A 83 8.18 5.18 -20.12
N GLY A 84 8.82 4.05 -19.79
CA GLY A 84 9.83 3.96 -18.72
C GLY A 84 9.26 4.17 -17.32
N LEU A 85 7.98 3.82 -17.10
CA LEU A 85 7.35 3.82 -15.79
C LEU A 85 7.71 2.54 -15.02
N ASN A 86 7.77 2.62 -13.69
CA ASN A 86 8.17 1.53 -12.81
C ASN A 86 7.20 1.28 -11.65
N SER A 87 6.11 2.02 -11.54
CA SER A 87 5.16 1.84 -10.44
C SER A 87 3.71 2.14 -10.84
N PHE A 88 2.78 1.40 -10.24
CA PHE A 88 1.34 1.64 -10.32
C PHE A 88 0.76 1.86 -8.94
N VAL A 89 0.12 3.00 -8.72
CA VAL A 89 -0.71 3.24 -7.53
C VAL A 89 -2.12 2.79 -7.87
N MET A 90 -2.54 1.70 -7.26
CA MET A 90 -3.77 0.98 -7.59
C MET A 90 -4.83 1.18 -6.49
N ASP A 91 -6.00 1.67 -6.84
CA ASP A 91 -7.14 1.64 -5.92
C ASP A 91 -7.52 0.20 -5.59
N VAL A 92 -7.57 -0.13 -4.29
CA VAL A 92 -7.79 -1.51 -3.84
C VAL A 92 -9.12 -1.75 -3.17
N GLN A 93 -9.94 -0.72 -2.93
CA GLN A 93 -11.16 -0.82 -2.14
C GLN A 93 -12.42 -0.45 -2.91
N SER A 94 -13.55 -1.05 -2.49
CA SER A 94 -14.89 -0.62 -2.85
C SER A 94 -15.63 -0.09 -1.61
N SER A 95 -16.73 0.64 -1.83
CA SER A 95 -17.59 1.10 -0.74
C SER A 95 -18.35 -0.03 -0.01
N LYS A 96 -18.34 -1.26 -0.56
CA LYS A 96 -19.16 -2.37 -0.06
C LYS A 96 -18.40 -3.30 0.91
N TYR A 97 -17.08 -3.34 0.87
CA TYR A 97 -16.31 -4.38 1.56
C TYR A 97 -15.08 -3.80 2.25
N ALA A 98 -14.87 -4.17 3.51
CA ALA A 98 -13.64 -3.85 4.27
C ALA A 98 -12.48 -4.78 3.87
N LYS A 99 -12.19 -4.87 2.56
CA LYS A 99 -11.11 -5.69 2.01
C LYS A 99 -10.60 -5.15 0.69
N CYS A 100 -9.37 -5.53 0.35
CA CYS A 100 -8.83 -5.36 -0.99
C CYS A 100 -9.63 -6.20 -1.99
N ILE A 101 -10.05 -5.57 -3.08
CA ILE A 101 -10.80 -6.24 -4.16
C ILE A 101 -9.97 -6.47 -5.42
N VAL A 102 -8.70 -6.05 -5.44
CA VAL A 102 -7.77 -6.36 -6.54
C VAL A 102 -7.28 -7.79 -6.36
N PRO A 103 -7.50 -8.68 -7.33
CA PRO A 103 -7.08 -10.07 -7.25
C PRO A 103 -5.56 -10.23 -7.10
N ALA A 104 -5.13 -11.25 -6.35
CA ALA A 104 -3.70 -11.52 -6.14
C ALA A 104 -2.96 -11.80 -7.46
N GLU A 105 -3.61 -12.48 -8.41
CA GLU A 105 -3.05 -12.74 -9.74
C GLU A 105 -2.77 -11.44 -10.53
N ASN A 106 -3.60 -10.40 -10.37
CA ASN A 106 -3.39 -9.11 -10.99
C ASN A 106 -2.16 -8.40 -10.39
N VAL A 107 -2.03 -8.46 -9.06
CA VAL A 107 -0.87 -7.90 -8.34
C VAL A 107 0.41 -8.62 -8.76
N GLN A 108 0.38 -9.96 -8.81
CA GLN A 108 1.52 -10.77 -9.22
C GLN A 108 1.91 -10.47 -10.68
N PHE A 109 0.93 -10.37 -11.59
CA PHE A 109 1.20 -10.01 -12.99
C PHE A 109 1.93 -8.67 -13.12
N VAL A 110 1.53 -7.64 -12.36
CA VAL A 110 2.19 -6.33 -12.34
C VAL A 110 3.63 -6.46 -11.85
N LYS A 111 3.85 -7.19 -10.74
CA LYS A 111 5.20 -7.45 -10.17
C LYS A 111 6.09 -8.20 -11.15
N ASP A 112 5.61 -9.29 -11.76
CA ASP A 112 6.36 -10.09 -12.73
C ASP A 112 6.71 -9.29 -13.99
N SER A 113 5.93 -8.27 -14.27
CA SER A 113 6.19 -7.33 -15.37
C SER A 113 7.28 -6.30 -15.05
N GLY A 114 7.84 -6.30 -13.84
CA GLY A 114 8.86 -5.34 -13.39
C GLY A 114 8.31 -3.99 -12.98
N ILE A 115 6.99 -3.91 -12.71
CA ILE A 115 6.32 -2.70 -12.22
C ILE A 115 5.95 -2.91 -10.74
N HIS A 116 6.28 -1.94 -9.90
CA HIS A 116 5.99 -1.99 -8.47
C HIS A 116 4.52 -1.60 -8.19
N PRO A 117 3.67 -2.53 -7.66
CA PRO A 117 2.30 -2.21 -7.32
C PRO A 117 2.21 -1.61 -5.92
N ILE A 118 1.52 -0.48 -5.79
CA ILE A 118 1.25 0.24 -4.55
C ILE A 118 -0.25 0.20 -4.30
N ALA A 119 -0.68 -0.27 -3.12
CA ALA A 119 -2.09 -0.32 -2.75
C ALA A 119 -2.54 1.03 -2.18
N ARG A 120 -3.37 1.77 -2.90
CA ARG A 120 -3.96 3.00 -2.38
C ARG A 120 -5.21 2.69 -1.55
N VAL A 121 -5.18 3.08 -0.28
CA VAL A 121 -6.27 2.92 0.68
C VAL A 121 -6.79 4.30 1.08
N VAL A 122 -8.04 4.59 0.72
CA VAL A 122 -8.74 5.82 1.12
C VAL A 122 -9.23 5.68 2.56
N ILE A 123 -8.71 6.52 3.45
CA ILE A 123 -9.02 6.43 4.89
C ILE A 123 -10.31 7.17 5.21
N PHE A 124 -10.37 8.49 5.02
CA PHE A 124 -11.55 9.30 5.29
C PHE A 124 -12.00 10.02 4.01
N PRO A 125 -12.94 9.47 3.21
CA PRO A 125 -13.42 10.13 2.00
C PRO A 125 -13.81 11.58 2.28
N ASP A 126 -13.28 12.52 1.50
CA ASP A 126 -13.40 13.99 1.69
C ASP A 126 -12.83 14.53 3.01
N GLY A 127 -12.05 13.73 3.75
CA GLY A 127 -11.54 14.03 5.08
C GLY A 127 -12.52 13.72 6.20
N LEU A 128 -11.98 13.43 7.39
CA LEU A 128 -12.73 13.07 8.57
C LEU A 128 -13.73 14.17 8.96
N LYS A 129 -15.02 13.84 8.94
CA LYS A 129 -16.12 14.78 9.19
C LYS A 129 -16.66 14.69 10.62
N ASP A 130 -16.68 13.50 11.18
CA ASP A 130 -17.31 13.22 12.47
C ASP A 130 -16.27 12.66 13.46
N TRP A 131 -16.16 13.31 14.61
CA TRP A 131 -15.24 12.98 15.68
C TRP A 131 -16.01 12.70 16.98
N PRO A 132 -15.64 11.65 17.75
CA PRO A 132 -14.57 10.67 17.51
C PRO A 132 -14.93 9.62 16.47
N VAL A 133 -13.92 8.97 15.91
CA VAL A 133 -14.07 7.86 14.95
C VAL A 133 -14.30 6.56 15.71
N SER A 134 -15.23 5.72 15.24
CA SER A 134 -15.44 4.40 15.85
C SER A 134 -14.29 3.43 15.63
N GLU A 135 -14.05 2.55 16.60
CA GLU A 135 -13.04 1.49 16.46
C GLU A 135 -13.35 0.52 15.32
N GLU A 136 -14.62 0.27 15.03
CA GLU A 136 -15.05 -0.54 13.89
C GLU A 136 -14.57 0.08 12.57
N TYR A 137 -14.78 1.38 12.38
CA TYR A 137 -14.32 2.08 11.18
C TYR A 137 -12.80 2.01 11.02
N ILE A 138 -12.06 2.24 12.10
CA ILE A 138 -10.59 2.14 12.12
C ILE A 138 -10.15 0.71 11.74
N LYS A 139 -10.79 -0.30 12.34
CA LYS A 139 -10.51 -1.70 12.05
C LYS A 139 -10.76 -2.03 10.57
N ASP A 140 -11.87 -1.60 9.99
CA ASP A 140 -12.18 -1.81 8.57
C ASP A 140 -11.09 -1.28 7.64
N LYS A 141 -10.54 -0.09 7.95
CA LYS A 141 -9.44 0.49 7.17
C LYS A 141 -8.15 -0.31 7.28
N ILE A 142 -7.85 -0.81 8.47
CA ILE A 142 -6.69 -1.69 8.69
C ILE A 142 -6.89 -3.03 7.98
N ASP A 143 -8.09 -3.62 8.02
CA ASP A 143 -8.43 -4.89 7.35
C ASP A 143 -8.28 -4.77 5.81
N ILE A 144 -8.64 -3.61 5.22
CA ILE A 144 -8.39 -3.33 3.80
C ILE A 144 -6.87 -3.38 3.51
N ALA A 145 -6.06 -2.69 4.30
CA ALA A 145 -4.61 -2.66 4.13
C ALA A 145 -3.99 -4.06 4.33
N GLU A 146 -4.46 -4.80 5.34
CA GLU A 146 -4.01 -6.17 5.58
C GLU A 146 -4.36 -7.10 4.42
N SER A 147 -5.59 -7.02 3.90
CA SER A 147 -5.99 -7.85 2.77
C SER A 147 -5.23 -7.50 1.48
N ALA A 148 -4.81 -6.24 1.31
CA ALA A 148 -3.91 -5.86 0.22
C ALA A 148 -2.53 -6.52 0.37
N CYS A 149 -1.98 -6.56 1.58
CA CYS A 149 -0.75 -7.31 1.86
C CYS A 149 -0.90 -8.81 1.60
N LYS A 150 -2.04 -9.42 1.96
CA LYS A 150 -2.37 -10.83 1.66
C LYS A 150 -2.44 -11.10 0.16
N ASN A 151 -2.91 -10.14 -0.63
CA ASN A 151 -2.97 -10.22 -2.09
C ASN A 151 -1.62 -9.91 -2.78
N GLY A 152 -0.55 -9.65 -2.02
CA GLY A 152 0.80 -9.53 -2.56
C GLY A 152 1.35 -8.11 -2.64
N PHE A 153 0.59 -7.07 -2.29
CA PHE A 153 1.15 -5.72 -2.16
C PHE A 153 2.18 -5.66 -1.03
N ARG A 154 3.21 -4.84 -1.24
CA ARG A 154 4.26 -4.58 -0.23
C ARG A 154 4.48 -3.08 0.01
N GLU A 155 3.64 -2.25 -0.59
CA GLU A 155 3.55 -0.82 -0.29
C GLU A 155 2.08 -0.43 -0.18
N ILE A 156 1.72 0.19 0.94
CA ILE A 156 0.37 0.68 1.25
C ILE A 156 0.43 2.19 1.31
N GLN A 157 -0.31 2.86 0.45
CA GLN A 157 -0.40 4.32 0.39
C GLN A 157 -1.74 4.78 0.91
N PHE A 158 -1.72 5.54 2.02
CA PHE A 158 -2.91 6.11 2.63
C PHE A 158 -3.27 7.43 1.98
N ASP A 159 -4.45 7.51 1.38
CA ASP A 159 -5.00 8.76 0.89
C ASP A 159 -6.19 9.21 1.74
N TYR A 160 -6.54 10.49 1.65
CA TYR A 160 -7.54 11.14 2.50
C TYR A 160 -7.30 10.90 4.00
N ILE A 161 -6.07 10.67 4.40
CA ILE A 161 -5.69 10.54 5.81
C ILE A 161 -5.57 11.93 6.45
N ARG A 162 -6.70 12.55 6.64
CA ARG A 162 -6.82 13.93 7.10
C ARG A 162 -8.20 14.23 7.69
N PHE A 163 -8.28 15.29 8.48
CA PHE A 163 -9.55 15.90 8.86
C PHE A 163 -10.11 16.72 7.69
N ASN A 164 -11.43 16.93 7.72
CA ASN A 164 -12.10 17.80 6.76
C ASN A 164 -11.77 19.27 7.04
N ASP A 165 -11.69 20.09 6.00
CA ASP A 165 -11.41 21.55 6.10
C ASP A 165 -12.57 22.36 6.71
N SER A 166 -13.76 21.74 6.86
CA SER A 166 -14.94 22.42 7.38
C SER A 166 -14.81 22.77 8.86
N SER A 167 -15.71 23.64 9.32
CA SER A 167 -15.80 24.04 10.73
C SER A 167 -16.27 22.93 11.68
N ARG A 168 -16.70 21.79 11.17
CA ARG A 168 -17.32 20.69 11.92
C ARG A 168 -16.42 20.17 13.06
N ASN A 169 -15.13 20.08 12.81
CA ASN A 169 -14.13 19.59 13.78
C ASN A 169 -13.36 20.71 14.52
N LYS A 170 -13.86 21.95 14.55
CA LYS A 170 -13.17 23.06 15.23
C LYS A 170 -12.91 22.82 16.72
N HIS A 171 -13.72 22.00 17.38
CA HIS A 171 -13.55 21.62 18.78
C HIS A 171 -12.37 20.68 19.04
N VAL A 172 -11.85 20.00 18.00
CA VAL A 172 -10.68 19.14 18.11
C VAL A 172 -9.41 19.98 17.89
N LYS A 173 -8.51 20.02 18.86
CA LYS A 173 -7.27 20.77 18.76
C LYS A 173 -6.36 20.20 17.66
N VAL A 174 -5.61 21.06 16.99
CA VAL A 174 -4.73 20.66 15.87
C VAL A 174 -3.73 19.59 16.30
N GLN A 175 -3.18 19.69 17.49
CA GLN A 175 -2.25 18.69 18.06
C GLN A 175 -2.93 17.33 18.26
N GLU A 176 -4.20 17.30 18.65
CA GLU A 176 -4.97 16.05 18.78
C GLU A 176 -5.20 15.41 17.40
N ARG A 177 -5.40 16.23 16.37
CA ARG A 177 -5.52 15.74 14.98
C ARG A 177 -4.23 15.10 14.50
N TYR A 178 -3.07 15.71 14.78
CA TYR A 178 -1.76 15.13 14.47
C TYR A 178 -1.57 13.80 15.19
N ALA A 179 -1.80 13.78 16.51
CA ALA A 179 -1.64 12.58 17.34
C ALA A 179 -2.56 11.43 16.88
N PHE A 180 -3.79 11.75 16.48
CA PHE A 180 -4.72 10.74 15.96
C PHE A 180 -4.22 10.11 14.66
N ILE A 181 -3.77 10.92 13.69
CA ILE A 181 -3.26 10.43 12.40
C ILE A 181 -1.96 9.63 12.61
N GLU A 182 -1.02 10.14 13.42
CA GLU A 182 0.20 9.40 13.80
C GLU A 182 -0.15 8.06 14.46
N GLY A 183 -1.11 8.06 15.38
CA GLY A 183 -1.57 6.86 16.08
C GLY A 183 -2.20 5.81 15.16
N PHE A 184 -3.04 6.25 14.22
CA PHE A 184 -3.63 5.35 13.22
C PHE A 184 -2.57 4.67 12.36
N ILE A 185 -1.61 5.43 11.82
CA ILE A 185 -0.54 4.88 10.98
C ILE A 185 0.33 3.92 11.79
N THR A 186 0.74 4.32 13.00
CA THR A 186 1.57 3.49 13.89
C THR A 186 0.90 2.18 14.25
N ARG A 187 -0.39 2.21 14.59
CA ARG A 187 -1.22 1.02 14.86
C ARG A 187 -1.28 0.11 13.64
N THR A 188 -1.50 0.67 12.46
CA THR A 188 -1.57 -0.10 11.21
C THR A 188 -0.22 -0.75 10.89
N LYS A 189 0.88 -0.02 10.98
CA LYS A 189 2.24 -0.57 10.78
C LYS A 189 2.53 -1.74 11.72
N LYS A 190 2.20 -1.60 13.00
CA LYS A 190 2.38 -2.67 14.00
C LYS A 190 1.56 -3.91 13.67
N GLN A 191 0.29 -3.74 13.26
CA GLN A 191 -0.58 -4.87 12.91
C GLN A 191 -0.12 -5.60 11.65
N LEU A 192 0.52 -4.89 10.72
CA LEU A 192 0.96 -5.39 9.42
C LEU A 192 2.46 -5.73 9.38
N GLU A 193 3.15 -5.70 10.51
CA GLU A 193 4.61 -5.91 10.61
C GLU A 193 5.07 -7.21 9.94
N GLN A 194 4.29 -8.28 10.07
CA GLN A 194 4.58 -9.60 9.47
C GLN A 194 4.69 -9.58 7.94
N TYR A 195 4.16 -8.56 7.26
CA TYR A 195 4.20 -8.44 5.80
C TYR A 195 5.42 -7.68 5.29
N ASN A 196 6.19 -7.04 6.18
CA ASN A 196 7.34 -6.19 5.84
C ASN A 196 7.00 -5.16 4.74
N ALA A 197 5.81 -4.56 4.83
CA ALA A 197 5.33 -3.58 3.86
C ALA A 197 5.85 -2.17 4.18
N LYS A 198 6.10 -1.37 3.15
CA LYS A 198 6.28 0.08 3.27
C LYS A 198 4.94 0.79 3.36
N PHE A 199 4.95 1.94 4.03
CA PHE A 199 3.76 2.77 4.20
C PHE A 199 4.00 4.18 3.66
N GLY A 200 3.11 4.60 2.76
CA GLY A 200 3.09 5.95 2.21
C GLY A 200 1.87 6.74 2.67
N ALA A 201 1.93 8.06 2.57
CA ALA A 201 0.79 8.93 2.82
C ALA A 201 0.70 10.05 1.79
N ASP A 202 -0.49 10.22 1.21
CA ASP A 202 -0.82 11.38 0.39
C ASP A 202 -1.11 12.58 1.31
N ILE A 203 -0.39 13.66 1.06
CA ILE A 203 -0.59 14.91 1.78
C ILE A 203 -0.95 16.05 0.83
N PHE A 204 -1.68 17.02 1.33
CA PHE A 204 -1.94 18.21 0.51
C PHE A 204 -0.65 18.94 0.16
N GLY A 205 -0.55 19.43 -1.08
CA GLY A 205 0.63 20.12 -1.58
C GLY A 205 1.01 21.40 -0.79
N ARG A 206 0.08 21.96 -0.01
CA ARG A 206 0.33 23.09 0.89
C ARG A 206 1.08 22.68 2.17
N ILE A 207 1.02 21.42 2.58
CA ILE A 207 1.60 20.97 3.86
C ILE A 207 3.12 21.20 3.95
N PRO A 208 3.92 20.92 2.91
CA PRO A 208 5.33 21.31 2.92
C PRO A 208 5.58 22.81 3.12
N LEU A 209 4.62 23.66 2.73
CA LEU A 209 4.74 25.12 2.79
C LEU A 209 4.23 25.70 4.12
N ASN A 210 3.41 24.97 4.86
CA ASN A 210 2.81 25.41 6.13
C ASN A 210 3.58 24.83 7.32
N VAL A 211 3.61 25.57 8.45
CA VAL A 211 4.14 25.03 9.71
C VAL A 211 3.13 24.10 10.36
N ASP A 212 1.88 24.54 10.45
CA ASP A 212 0.74 23.79 10.97
C ASP A 212 -0.44 23.85 10.00
N ASP A 213 -1.29 22.84 10.01
CA ASP A 213 -2.48 22.80 9.16
C ASP A 213 -3.67 22.15 9.89
N VAL A 214 -4.85 22.76 9.71
CA VAL A 214 -6.09 22.34 10.39
C VAL A 214 -6.58 20.96 9.97
N ILE A 215 -6.11 20.43 8.84
CA ILE A 215 -6.54 19.09 8.39
C ILE A 215 -5.81 17.95 9.10
N GLY A 216 -4.94 18.25 10.07
CA GLY A 216 -4.23 17.21 10.83
C GLY A 216 -3.06 16.58 10.08
N GLN A 217 -2.61 17.17 8.98
CA GLN A 217 -1.39 16.77 8.28
C GLN A 217 -0.25 17.73 8.64
N LYS A 218 0.92 17.19 8.97
CA LYS A 218 2.15 17.93 9.27
C LYS A 218 3.36 17.15 8.78
N MET A 219 4.31 17.82 8.14
CA MET A 219 5.50 17.15 7.57
C MET A 219 6.26 16.34 8.62
N GLU A 220 6.57 16.95 9.76
CA GLU A 220 7.36 16.35 10.83
C GLU A 220 6.62 15.18 11.52
N SER A 221 5.30 15.20 11.54
CA SER A 221 4.47 14.12 12.05
C SER A 221 4.48 12.92 11.09
N MET A 222 4.30 13.19 9.79
CA MET A 222 4.34 12.14 8.76
C MET A 222 5.73 11.49 8.67
N ASP A 223 6.81 12.29 8.70
CA ASP A 223 8.20 11.80 8.61
C ASP A 223 8.58 10.79 9.73
N LYS A 224 7.87 10.81 10.86
CA LYS A 224 8.08 9.84 11.96
C LYS A 224 7.45 8.48 11.69
N VAL A 225 6.35 8.43 10.93
CA VAL A 225 5.48 7.26 10.90
C VAL A 225 5.33 6.60 9.55
N VAL A 226 5.66 7.29 8.43
CA VAL A 226 5.63 6.71 7.09
C VAL A 226 7.01 6.59 6.47
N ASP A 227 7.13 5.68 5.49
CA ASP A 227 8.36 5.45 4.73
C ASP A 227 8.40 6.33 3.46
N VAL A 228 7.21 6.74 2.97
CA VAL A 228 7.04 7.58 1.78
C VAL A 228 6.02 8.68 2.05
N ILE A 229 6.36 9.93 1.75
CA ILE A 229 5.42 11.06 1.77
C ILE A 229 5.15 11.50 0.34
N CYS A 230 3.88 11.60 -0.03
CA CYS A 230 3.43 11.91 -1.38
C CYS A 230 2.69 13.26 -1.43
N PRO A 231 3.40 14.40 -1.54
CA PRO A 231 2.75 15.70 -1.66
C PRO A 231 1.98 15.82 -2.99
N MET A 232 0.71 16.21 -2.95
CA MET A 232 -0.11 16.49 -4.13
C MET A 232 0.21 17.89 -4.68
N ALA A 233 1.30 17.98 -5.48
CA ALA A 233 1.78 19.23 -6.06
C ALA A 233 0.96 19.64 -7.29
N TYR A 234 -0.36 19.78 -7.12
CA TYR A 234 -1.30 20.13 -8.21
C TYR A 234 -1.49 21.64 -8.32
N PRO A 235 -0.99 22.33 -9.36
CA PRO A 235 -1.11 23.77 -9.52
C PRO A 235 -2.53 24.31 -9.30
N SER A 236 -3.56 23.58 -9.77
CA SER A 236 -4.96 23.97 -9.60
C SER A 236 -5.42 24.11 -8.14
N HIS A 237 -4.72 23.49 -7.20
CA HIS A 237 -5.07 23.51 -5.79
C HIS A 237 -4.40 24.65 -5.00
N TYR A 238 -3.51 25.44 -5.62
CA TYR A 238 -2.82 26.57 -4.98
C TYR A 238 -3.52 27.91 -5.24
N THR A 239 -4.85 27.93 -5.03
CA THR A 239 -5.71 29.06 -5.39
C THR A 239 -5.35 30.38 -4.70
N TRP A 240 -4.61 30.35 -3.58
CA TRP A 240 -4.12 31.52 -2.87
C TRP A 240 -2.88 32.18 -3.50
N SER A 241 -2.24 31.52 -4.48
CA SER A 241 -1.02 32.01 -5.12
C SER A 241 -1.09 31.93 -6.65
N LYS A 242 -1.25 33.09 -7.31
CA LYS A 242 -1.28 33.13 -8.80
C LYS A 242 -0.01 32.54 -9.43
N LYS A 243 1.15 32.69 -8.77
CA LYS A 243 2.43 32.15 -9.26
C LYS A 243 2.41 30.62 -9.26
N LEU A 244 2.07 30.02 -8.10
CA LEU A 244 1.98 28.56 -7.98
C LEU A 244 0.91 27.97 -8.92
N MET A 245 -0.23 28.66 -9.07
CA MET A 245 -1.31 28.17 -9.90
C MET A 245 -0.98 28.18 -11.41
N LYS A 246 -0.19 29.15 -11.87
CA LYS A 246 0.11 29.36 -13.30
C LYS A 246 1.44 28.75 -13.77
N ASP A 247 2.33 28.39 -12.85
CA ASP A 247 3.64 27.82 -13.15
C ASP A 247 3.76 26.41 -12.55
N PRO A 248 3.41 25.36 -13.32
CA PRO A 248 3.47 23.96 -12.85
C PRO A 248 4.89 23.55 -12.42
N TYR A 249 5.90 23.98 -13.15
CA TYR A 249 7.29 23.67 -12.79
C TYR A 249 7.65 24.25 -11.44
N PHE A 250 7.38 25.54 -11.24
CA PHE A 250 7.66 26.24 -9.99
C PHE A 250 6.88 25.60 -8.81
N THR A 251 5.65 25.18 -9.04
CA THR A 251 4.82 24.52 -8.01
C THR A 251 5.40 23.19 -7.57
N VAL A 252 5.70 22.32 -8.54
CA VAL A 252 6.29 21.01 -8.25
C VAL A 252 7.65 21.17 -7.57
N LEU A 253 8.52 22.02 -8.13
CA LEU A 253 9.84 22.28 -7.58
C LEU A 253 9.77 22.82 -6.14
N THR A 254 8.94 23.84 -5.90
CA THR A 254 8.85 24.48 -4.58
C THR A 254 8.28 23.50 -3.54
N THR A 255 7.20 22.80 -3.87
CA THR A 255 6.56 21.83 -2.98
C THR A 255 7.49 20.68 -2.64
N SER A 256 8.12 20.06 -3.66
CA SER A 256 9.01 18.90 -3.45
C SER A 256 10.29 19.28 -2.70
N LYS A 257 10.88 20.43 -3.03
CA LYS A 257 12.07 20.95 -2.34
C LYS A 257 11.77 21.21 -0.86
N ARG A 258 10.68 21.91 -0.55
CA ARG A 258 10.29 22.18 0.84
C ARG A 258 9.93 20.91 1.60
N ALA A 259 9.28 19.93 0.94
CA ALA A 259 9.03 18.62 1.53
C ALA A 259 10.35 17.94 1.90
N LYS A 260 11.32 17.89 0.97
CA LYS A 260 12.62 17.26 1.21
C LYS A 260 13.43 17.94 2.32
N GLU A 261 13.41 19.27 2.40
CA GLU A 261 14.09 20.04 3.46
C GLU A 261 13.53 19.74 4.87
N ARG A 262 12.26 19.31 4.95
CA ARG A 262 11.55 19.04 6.21
C ARG A 262 11.43 17.55 6.56
N THR A 263 12.01 16.65 5.76
CA THR A 263 12.04 15.21 6.00
C THR A 263 13.46 14.73 6.25
N LYS A 264 13.58 13.78 7.18
CA LYS A 264 14.84 13.10 7.53
C LYS A 264 14.81 11.61 7.19
N ASN A 265 13.65 10.98 7.32
CA ASN A 265 13.47 9.54 7.25
C ASN A 265 12.72 9.12 5.97
N ALA A 266 11.60 9.78 5.68
CA ALA A 266 10.74 9.40 4.57
C ALA A 266 11.29 9.83 3.20
N GLN A 267 11.04 9.01 2.18
CA GLN A 267 11.24 9.37 0.78
C GLN A 267 10.14 10.33 0.33
N ILE A 268 10.46 11.34 -0.48
CA ILE A 268 9.47 12.23 -1.08
C ILE A 268 9.16 11.78 -2.50
N VAL A 269 7.88 11.47 -2.75
CA VAL A 269 7.35 11.06 -4.07
C VAL A 269 6.14 11.94 -4.40
N SER A 270 6.36 13.05 -5.07
CA SER A 270 5.30 14.04 -5.34
C SER A 270 4.35 13.59 -6.45
N TRP A 271 3.07 13.73 -6.20
CA TRP A 271 2.05 13.68 -7.24
C TRP A 271 2.10 14.93 -8.11
N ILE A 272 2.11 14.74 -9.41
CA ILE A 272 2.03 15.83 -10.40
C ILE A 272 0.68 15.82 -11.10
N GLN A 273 0.19 17.00 -11.45
CA GLN A 273 -1.10 17.15 -12.13
C GLN A 273 -1.00 16.77 -13.60
N ALA A 274 -1.74 15.73 -14.01
CA ALA A 274 -1.87 15.29 -15.39
C ALA A 274 -3.34 15.40 -15.91
N PHE A 275 -4.18 16.12 -15.17
CA PHE A 275 -5.59 16.39 -15.52
C PHE A 275 -5.79 17.89 -15.81
N LYS A 276 -6.85 18.22 -16.58
CA LYS A 276 -7.19 19.61 -16.89
C LYS A 276 -7.70 20.34 -15.64
N MET A 277 -7.36 21.62 -15.55
CA MET A 277 -7.93 22.55 -14.57
C MET A 277 -9.36 22.93 -14.96
#